data_21786bc6fbdba40a34ea8c5953554352
#
_entry.id   21786bc6fbdba40a34ea8c5953554352
#
_cell.length_a   1.000
_cell.length_b   1.000
_cell.length_c   1.000
_cell.angle_alpha   90.00
_cell.angle_beta   90.00
_cell.angle_gamma   90.00
#
_symmetry.space_group_name_H-M   'P 1'
#
loop_
_entity.id
_entity.type
_entity.pdbx_description
1 polymer ?
#
loop_
_entity_poly.entity_id
_entity_poly.type
_entity_poly.pdbx_seq_one_letter_code
_entity_poly.pdbx_strand_id
1 'polypeptide(L)'
;MADIAGVNGQREHFRVVGKHNLPGKLSYALATGIAKFGMDYVMPNMLHAKFLRSPYANAKIIKMDISRAKALPGAVDIVTWEDEDIKQLGQSPFGPSRAYLDNWADQEGAEVGCIVVAEDEDICEEALRLLDIEWEILGH
;
A
#
# COMPACT_ATOMS: atom_id res chain seq x y z
N MET A 1 13.47 -34.43 -18.30
CA MET A 1 12.19 -33.79 -18.72
C MET A 1 11.09 -34.83 -18.51
N ALA A 2 10.15 -34.58 -17.59
CA ALA A 2 9.05 -35.50 -17.37
C ALA A 2 8.02 -35.33 -18.50
N ASP A 3 7.80 -36.38 -19.29
CA ASP A 3 6.70 -36.47 -20.26
C ASP A 3 5.38 -36.55 -19.49
N ILE A 4 4.57 -35.53 -19.52
CA ILE A 4 3.21 -35.57 -19.01
C ILE A 4 2.35 -36.31 -20.05
N ALA A 5 2.13 -37.58 -19.83
CA ALA A 5 1.17 -38.34 -20.61
C ALA A 5 -0.26 -37.94 -20.21
N GLY A 6 -1.11 -37.62 -21.18
CA GLY A 6 -2.53 -37.37 -20.92
C GLY A 6 -3.26 -38.56 -20.36
N VAL A 7 -4.40 -38.37 -19.71
CA VAL A 7 -5.20 -39.35 -18.94
C VAL A 7 -5.58 -40.60 -19.74
N ASN A 8 -5.46 -40.60 -21.05
CA ASN A 8 -5.77 -41.74 -21.96
C ASN A 8 -4.58 -42.17 -22.86
N GLY A 9 -3.34 -41.88 -22.49
CA GLY A 9 -2.16 -42.29 -23.26
C GLY A 9 -2.01 -41.61 -24.65
N GLN A 10 -2.92 -40.75 -25.04
CA GLN A 10 -2.80 -39.95 -26.27
C GLN A 10 -2.10 -38.63 -25.94
N ARG A 11 -0.99 -38.35 -26.61
CA ARG A 11 -0.30 -37.05 -26.54
C ARG A 11 -1.17 -35.99 -27.21
N GLU A 12 -1.93 -35.26 -26.44
CA GLU A 12 -2.60 -34.07 -26.95
C GLU A 12 -1.56 -33.02 -27.35
N HIS A 13 -1.63 -32.57 -28.60
CA HIS A 13 -0.73 -31.54 -29.13
C HIS A 13 -1.24 -30.15 -28.69
N PHE A 14 -0.89 -29.74 -27.49
CA PHE A 14 -1.23 -28.42 -26.99
C PHE A 14 -0.54 -27.32 -27.83
N ARG A 15 -1.30 -26.28 -28.18
CA ARG A 15 -0.78 -25.15 -28.95
C ARG A 15 0.08 -24.22 -28.12
N VAL A 16 -0.13 -24.16 -26.81
CA VAL A 16 0.49 -23.23 -25.87
C VAL A 16 1.18 -23.98 -24.73
N VAL A 17 0.46 -24.88 -24.05
CA VAL A 17 0.97 -25.64 -22.91
C VAL A 17 2.17 -26.52 -23.35
N GLY A 18 3.25 -26.45 -22.58
CA GLY A 18 4.48 -27.20 -22.85
C GLY A 18 5.35 -26.65 -24.00
N LYS A 19 4.99 -25.51 -24.58
CA LYS A 19 5.86 -24.82 -25.56
C LYS A 19 6.90 -23.98 -24.84
N HIS A 20 8.15 -24.13 -25.26
CA HIS A 20 9.25 -23.27 -24.83
C HIS A 20 9.21 -21.96 -25.65
N ASN A 21 9.68 -20.87 -25.04
CA ASN A 21 9.84 -19.58 -25.69
C ASN A 21 8.55 -18.88 -26.15
N LEU A 22 7.43 -19.10 -25.45
CA LEU A 22 6.25 -18.28 -25.67
C LEU A 22 6.46 -16.93 -24.94
N PRO A 23 6.47 -15.81 -25.67
CA PRO A 23 6.58 -14.50 -25.03
C PRO A 23 5.30 -14.22 -24.22
N GLY A 24 5.45 -13.82 -22.98
CA GLY A 24 4.33 -13.29 -22.18
C GLY A 24 3.76 -12.04 -22.85
N LYS A 25 2.46 -11.77 -22.66
CA LYS A 25 1.78 -10.63 -23.29
C LYS A 25 2.49 -9.29 -23.08
N LEU A 26 3.10 -9.10 -21.91
CA LEU A 26 3.79 -7.87 -21.54
C LEU A 26 5.32 -7.96 -21.67
N SER A 27 5.88 -9.11 -22.03
CA SER A 27 7.34 -9.33 -21.99
C SER A 27 8.11 -8.30 -22.81
N TYR A 28 7.65 -7.99 -24.01
CA TYR A 28 8.30 -6.98 -24.85
C TYR A 28 8.18 -5.58 -24.25
N ALA A 29 6.98 -5.20 -23.83
CA ALA A 29 6.72 -3.87 -23.26
C ALA A 29 7.50 -3.65 -21.94
N LEU A 30 7.64 -4.71 -21.12
CA LEU A 30 8.46 -4.67 -19.90
C LEU A 30 9.95 -4.56 -20.23
N ALA A 31 10.44 -5.38 -21.15
CA ALA A 31 11.86 -5.41 -21.52
C ALA A 31 12.33 -4.10 -22.20
N THR A 32 11.42 -3.40 -22.86
CA THR A 32 11.72 -2.13 -23.57
C THR A 32 11.36 -0.89 -22.75
N GLY A 33 10.79 -1.04 -21.54
CA GLY A 33 10.35 0.08 -20.70
C GLY A 33 9.12 0.83 -21.23
N ILE A 34 8.41 0.28 -22.23
CA ILE A 34 7.19 0.89 -22.78
C ILE A 34 5.97 0.63 -21.88
N ALA A 35 6.00 -0.48 -21.11
CA ALA A 35 4.94 -0.78 -20.16
C ALA A 35 4.92 0.29 -19.06
N LYS A 36 3.74 0.88 -18.84
CA LYS A 36 3.52 1.84 -17.74
C LYS A 36 2.73 1.20 -16.63
N PHE A 37 3.18 1.46 -15.40
CA PHE A 37 2.52 1.09 -14.15
C PHE A 37 1.89 2.32 -13.51
N GLY A 38 1.11 2.13 -12.46
CA GLY A 38 0.43 3.23 -11.76
C GLY A 38 1.36 4.36 -11.34
N MET A 39 2.59 4.03 -10.87
CA MET A 39 3.58 5.01 -10.44
C MET A 39 4.26 5.78 -11.58
N ASP A 40 4.12 5.33 -12.84
CA ASP A 40 4.70 6.01 -14.01
C ASP A 40 3.78 7.11 -14.57
N TYR A 41 2.58 7.25 -14.00
CA TYR A 41 1.65 8.29 -14.40
C TYR A 41 1.84 9.54 -13.54
N VAL A 42 2.38 10.58 -14.16
CA VAL A 42 2.54 11.89 -13.53
C VAL A 42 1.59 12.87 -14.20
N MET A 43 0.76 13.53 -13.42
CA MET A 43 -0.18 14.56 -13.87
C MET A 43 0.20 15.93 -13.30
N PRO A 44 -0.10 17.03 -14.01
CA PRO A 44 0.08 18.37 -13.46
C PRO A 44 -0.71 18.55 -12.14
N ASN A 45 -0.09 19.10 -11.13
CA ASN A 45 -0.67 19.33 -9.80
C ASN A 45 -1.14 18.03 -9.09
N MET A 46 -0.52 16.89 -9.42
CA MET A 46 -0.79 15.63 -8.71
C MET A 46 -0.31 15.76 -7.27
N LEU A 47 -1.16 15.35 -6.34
CA LEU A 47 -0.78 15.24 -4.94
C LEU A 47 -0.23 13.85 -4.65
N HIS A 48 0.65 13.79 -3.66
CA HIS A 48 1.24 12.56 -3.15
C HIS A 48 0.63 12.23 -1.79
N ALA A 49 0.47 10.94 -1.50
CA ALA A 49 -0.05 10.49 -0.23
C ALA A 49 0.81 9.35 0.33
N LYS A 50 1.13 9.42 1.63
CA LYS A 50 1.86 8.37 2.35
C LYS A 50 1.17 8.03 3.66
N PHE A 51 1.11 6.73 3.95
CA PHE A 51 0.61 6.22 5.22
C PHE A 51 1.67 6.31 6.31
N LEU A 52 1.24 6.60 7.53
CA LEU A 52 2.03 6.30 8.71
C LEU A 52 2.18 4.78 8.84
N ARG A 53 3.40 4.31 9.09
CA ARG A 53 3.69 2.89 9.32
C ARG A 53 4.15 2.66 10.74
N SER A 54 3.62 1.61 11.36
CA SER A 54 4.01 1.23 12.72
C SER A 54 5.46 0.75 12.78
N PRO A 55 6.27 1.28 13.70
CA PRO A 55 7.59 0.75 13.98
C PRO A 55 7.57 -0.47 14.91
N TYR A 56 6.39 -0.89 15.37
CA TYR A 56 6.19 -1.96 16.35
C TYR A 56 5.35 -3.08 15.76
N ALA A 57 5.63 -4.32 16.19
CA ALA A 57 4.94 -5.51 15.74
C ALA A 57 3.50 -5.61 16.28
N ASN A 58 3.25 -5.10 17.49
CA ASN A 58 1.91 -5.03 18.09
C ASN A 58 1.82 -3.80 18.98
N ALA A 59 1.11 -2.77 18.52
CA ALA A 59 1.01 -1.51 19.25
C ALA A 59 -0.28 -0.76 18.91
N LYS A 60 -0.65 0.16 19.80
CA LYS A 60 -1.80 1.04 19.61
C LYS A 60 -1.37 2.49 19.75
N ILE A 61 -1.89 3.36 18.89
CA ILE A 61 -1.74 4.80 19.04
C ILE A 61 -2.73 5.26 20.10
N ILE A 62 -2.19 5.84 21.19
CA ILE A 62 -2.98 6.41 22.27
C ILE A 62 -3.27 7.88 21.98
N LYS A 63 -2.27 8.59 21.47
CA LYS A 63 -2.38 10.01 21.13
C LYS A 63 -1.52 10.31 19.91
N MET A 64 -2.00 11.21 19.06
CA MET A 64 -1.25 11.71 17.92
C MET A 64 -1.50 13.21 17.78
N ASP A 65 -0.42 14.00 17.81
CA ASP A 65 -0.48 15.43 17.51
C ASP A 65 0.04 15.67 16.10
N ILE A 66 -0.84 16.17 15.23
CA ILE A 66 -0.57 16.47 13.82
C ILE A 66 -0.26 17.95 13.56
N SER A 67 -0.26 18.80 14.58
CA SER A 67 -0.22 20.26 14.45
C SER A 67 1.03 20.74 13.71
N ARG A 68 2.19 20.15 14.04
CA ARG A 68 3.47 20.49 13.41
C ARG A 68 3.53 20.03 11.95
N ALA A 69 3.05 18.85 11.67
CA ALA A 69 2.98 18.29 10.33
C ALA A 69 2.01 19.09 9.44
N LYS A 70 0.87 19.48 9.98
CA LYS A 70 -0.14 20.28 9.27
C LYS A 70 0.32 21.71 8.96
N ALA A 71 1.27 22.24 9.74
CA ALA A 71 1.87 23.56 9.53
C ALA A 71 3.03 23.56 8.50
N LEU A 72 3.44 22.38 8.00
CA LEU A 72 4.53 22.25 7.05
C LEU A 72 4.11 22.84 5.68
N PRO A 73 4.91 23.74 5.09
CA PRO A 73 4.64 24.24 3.74
C PRO A 73 4.58 23.09 2.70
N GLY A 74 3.52 23.05 1.90
CA GLY A 74 3.29 22.00 0.92
C GLY A 74 2.51 20.79 1.45
N ALA A 75 2.30 20.67 2.77
CA ALA A 75 1.33 19.75 3.33
C ALA A 75 -0.08 20.25 3.00
N VAL A 76 -0.87 19.42 2.33
CA VAL A 76 -2.23 19.77 1.87
C VAL A 76 -3.27 19.32 2.89
N ASP A 77 -3.17 18.07 3.35
CA ASP A 77 -4.07 17.53 4.37
C ASP A 77 -3.45 16.34 5.11
N ILE A 78 -3.96 16.06 6.29
CA ILE A 78 -3.63 14.88 7.09
C ILE A 78 -4.94 14.26 7.56
N VAL A 79 -5.27 13.13 6.99
CA VAL A 79 -6.47 12.35 7.31
C VAL A 79 -6.13 11.36 8.40
N THR A 80 -6.91 11.31 9.46
CA THR A 80 -6.67 10.46 10.63
C THR A 80 -7.78 9.42 10.82
N TRP A 81 -7.54 8.39 11.65
CA TRP A 81 -8.57 7.40 12.02
C TRP A 81 -9.74 8.03 12.81
N GLU A 82 -9.57 9.24 13.33
CA GLU A 82 -10.60 9.96 14.08
C GLU A 82 -11.55 10.74 13.19
N ASP A 83 -11.19 10.96 11.93
CA ASP A 83 -12.00 11.71 10.98
C ASP A 83 -13.32 10.99 10.65
N GLU A 84 -14.39 11.75 10.63
CA GLU A 84 -15.75 11.25 10.46
C GLU A 84 -15.94 10.52 9.13
N ASP A 85 -15.33 11.03 8.07
CA ASP A 85 -15.39 10.42 6.74
C ASP A 85 -14.73 9.03 6.72
N ILE A 86 -13.63 8.87 7.45
CA ILE A 86 -12.95 7.57 7.60
C ILE A 86 -13.81 6.59 8.40
N LYS A 87 -14.42 7.04 9.50
CA LYS A 87 -15.34 6.22 10.31
C LYS A 87 -16.56 5.74 9.50
N GLN A 88 -17.07 6.57 8.60
CA GLN A 88 -18.21 6.23 7.74
C GLN A 88 -17.88 5.19 6.66
N LEU A 89 -16.60 5.05 6.25
CA LEU A 89 -16.18 4.01 5.32
C LEU A 89 -16.39 2.59 5.87
N GLY A 90 -16.51 2.46 7.20
CA GLY A 90 -16.76 1.19 7.86
C GLY A 90 -15.57 0.26 7.86
N GLN A 91 -15.85 -1.04 7.79
CA GLN A 91 -14.83 -2.08 7.87
C GLN A 91 -14.30 -2.47 6.50
N SER A 92 -13.00 -2.74 6.43
CA SER A 92 -12.36 -3.25 5.22
C SER A 92 -12.99 -4.59 4.79
N PRO A 93 -13.32 -4.77 3.49
CA PRO A 93 -13.84 -6.04 2.98
C PRO A 93 -12.79 -7.18 2.97
N PHE A 94 -11.52 -6.87 3.21
CA PHE A 94 -10.40 -7.81 3.09
C PHE A 94 -9.89 -8.37 4.41
N GLY A 95 -10.58 -8.11 5.53
CA GLY A 95 -10.12 -8.62 6.83
C GLY A 95 -11.20 -8.60 7.90
N PRO A 96 -11.00 -9.36 8.99
CA PRO A 96 -11.95 -9.41 10.07
C PRO A 96 -11.99 -8.06 10.80
N SER A 97 -13.11 -7.37 10.69
CA SER A 97 -13.52 -6.28 11.58
C SER A 97 -12.57 -5.08 11.72
N ARG A 98 -11.73 -4.78 10.71
CA ARG A 98 -10.85 -3.62 10.75
C ARG A 98 -11.42 -2.44 9.97
N ALA A 99 -11.27 -1.25 10.51
CA ALA A 99 -11.47 -0.01 9.78
C ALA A 99 -10.44 0.12 8.65
N TYR A 100 -10.76 0.91 7.61
CA TYR A 100 -9.79 1.22 6.55
C TYR A 100 -8.54 1.92 7.07
N LEU A 101 -8.69 2.71 8.11
CA LEU A 101 -7.61 3.33 8.87
C LEU A 101 -7.93 3.12 10.35
N ASP A 102 -7.02 2.52 11.10
CA ASP A 102 -7.18 2.16 12.50
C ASP A 102 -6.04 2.76 13.32
N ASN A 103 -6.19 2.79 14.62
CA ASN A 103 -5.14 3.20 15.56
C ASN A 103 -4.35 2.01 16.13
N TRP A 104 -4.59 0.79 15.65
CA TRP A 104 -3.94 -0.45 16.11
C TRP A 104 -3.14 -1.11 14.99
N ALA A 105 -1.88 -1.40 15.28
CA ALA A 105 -0.98 -2.17 14.43
C ALA A 105 -0.76 -3.57 15.01
N ASP A 106 -0.93 -4.60 14.18
CA ASP A 106 -0.72 -6.01 14.52
C ASP A 106 0.54 -6.60 13.89
N GLN A 107 1.27 -5.78 13.14
CA GLN A 107 2.56 -6.13 12.54
C GLN A 107 3.42 -4.90 12.33
N GLU A 108 4.72 -5.09 12.33
CA GLU A 108 5.67 -4.04 11.96
C GLU A 108 5.45 -3.62 10.50
N GLY A 109 5.44 -2.32 10.25
CA GLY A 109 5.14 -1.75 8.93
C GLY A 109 3.66 -1.67 8.58
N ALA A 110 2.74 -2.06 9.48
CA ALA A 110 1.30 -1.88 9.27
C ALA A 110 0.96 -0.41 9.04
N GLU A 111 0.08 -0.16 8.08
CA GLU A 111 -0.47 1.16 7.80
C GLU A 111 -1.49 1.52 8.88
N VAL A 112 -1.25 2.60 9.62
CA VAL A 112 -1.98 2.91 10.85
C VAL A 112 -2.05 4.41 11.10
N GLY A 113 -3.09 4.85 11.75
CA GLY A 113 -3.20 6.17 12.36
C GLY A 113 -3.55 7.28 11.39
N CYS A 114 -2.74 7.57 10.39
CA CYS A 114 -3.01 8.65 9.46
C CYS A 114 -2.44 8.43 8.06
N ILE A 115 -2.97 9.24 7.13
CA ILE A 115 -2.49 9.43 5.77
C ILE A 115 -2.12 10.89 5.62
N VAL A 116 -0.89 11.16 5.24
CA VAL A 116 -0.44 12.51 4.89
C VAL A 116 -0.57 12.72 3.40
N VAL A 117 -1.15 13.85 3.00
CA VAL A 117 -1.29 14.29 1.62
C VAL A 117 -0.51 15.57 1.42
N ALA A 118 0.38 15.62 0.43
CA ALA A 118 1.22 16.78 0.15
C ALA A 118 1.48 16.98 -1.34
N GLU A 119 2.09 18.09 -1.70
CA GLU A 119 2.45 18.44 -3.08
C GLU A 119 3.61 17.57 -3.62
N ASP A 120 4.42 17.00 -2.72
CA ASP A 120 5.60 16.18 -3.05
C ASP A 120 5.76 15.02 -2.06
N GLU A 121 6.43 13.94 -2.48
CA GLU A 121 6.70 12.79 -1.62
C GLU A 121 7.63 13.09 -0.45
N ASP A 122 8.63 13.94 -0.66
CA ASP A 122 9.59 14.32 0.38
C ASP A 122 8.88 15.12 1.49
N ILE A 123 7.92 15.96 1.10
CA ILE A 123 7.08 16.70 2.06
C ILE A 123 6.19 15.74 2.87
N CYS A 124 5.64 14.68 2.23
CA CYS A 124 4.91 13.65 2.96
C CYS A 124 5.80 12.97 4.02
N GLU A 125 7.04 12.63 3.67
CA GLU A 125 7.97 12.00 4.61
C GLU A 125 8.37 12.93 5.75
N GLU A 126 8.61 14.19 5.46
CA GLU A 126 8.94 15.18 6.49
C GLU A 126 7.76 15.40 7.43
N ALA A 127 6.54 15.50 6.88
CA ALA A 127 5.34 15.61 7.69
C ALA A 127 5.12 14.40 8.60
N LEU A 128 5.35 13.18 8.11
CA LEU A 128 5.31 11.96 8.93
C LEU A 128 6.33 11.99 10.08
N ARG A 129 7.53 12.54 9.87
CA ARG A 129 8.55 12.70 10.92
C ARG A 129 8.19 13.76 11.97
N LEU A 130 7.35 14.73 11.61
CA LEU A 130 6.90 15.79 12.50
C LEU A 130 5.71 15.41 13.40
N LEU A 131 5.12 14.24 13.16
CA LEU A 131 4.05 13.72 14.02
C LEU A 131 4.61 13.41 15.41
N ASP A 132 3.87 13.83 16.44
CA ASP A 132 4.15 13.46 17.83
C ASP A 132 3.18 12.36 18.25
N ILE A 133 3.70 11.12 18.40
CA ILE A 133 2.87 9.93 18.56
C ILE A 133 3.23 9.21 19.85
N GLU A 134 2.24 9.01 20.70
CA GLU A 134 2.32 8.17 21.88
C GLU A 134 1.80 6.77 21.58
N TRP A 135 2.70 5.78 21.69
CA TRP A 135 2.39 4.38 21.43
C TRP A 135 2.26 3.58 22.72
N GLU A 136 1.23 2.75 22.80
CA GLU A 136 1.13 1.65 23.74
C GLU A 136 1.60 0.36 23.06
N ILE A 137 2.75 -0.17 23.52
CA ILE A 137 3.27 -1.43 23.00
C ILE A 137 2.54 -2.58 23.67
N LEU A 138 1.90 -3.43 22.89
CA LEU A 138 1.14 -4.57 23.36
C LEU A 138 2.00 -5.84 23.31
N GLY A 139 1.76 -6.76 24.25
CA GLY A 139 2.40 -8.06 24.25
C GLY A 139 1.96 -8.92 23.04
N HIS A 140 2.80 -9.88 22.67
CA HIS A 140 2.51 -10.90 21.65
C HIS A 140 1.67 -12.03 22.23
#